data_6904656cb65313a018a0be2365be60f9
#
_entry.id   6904656cb65313a018a0be2365be60f9
#
_cell.length_a   1.000
_cell.length_b   1.000
_cell.length_c   1.000
_cell.angle_alpha   90.00
_cell.angle_beta   90.00
_cell.angle_gamma   90.00
#
_symmetry.space_group_name_H-M   'P 1'
#
loop_
_entity.id
_entity.type
_entity.pdbx_description
1 polymer ?
#
loop_
_entity_poly.entity_id
_entity_poly.type
_entity_poly.pdbx_seq_one_letter_code
_entity_poly.pdbx_strand_id
1 'polypeptide(L)'
;VTELLQYLVEPADLLREEAGALLAGIVLDTKHFTQRTGGRTFEAAAFLRRSGADTAEVQRLFQNDLKDMVTKYDIIRRAEMYRGNIAISVVDEPGVDRIAAAQAADELLTLKGVQASFVIYAAEGAVLMSARSLGEINVQVILEALGGGGNSTTAGGRVGDSDPESVRQQLIGVLDAYFEK
;
A
#
# COMPACT_ATOMS: atom_id res chain seq x y z
N VAL A 1 -18.43 -4.70 9.43
CA VAL A 1 -19.75 -4.09 9.17
C VAL A 1 -20.63 -5.03 8.37
N THR A 2 -20.33 -5.36 7.11
CA THR A 2 -21.18 -6.17 6.21
C THR A 2 -21.60 -7.50 6.81
N GLU A 3 -20.72 -8.16 7.53
CA GLU A 3 -20.98 -9.43 8.21
C GLU A 3 -22.09 -9.31 9.26
N LEU A 4 -22.17 -8.19 9.97
CA LEU A 4 -23.25 -7.92 10.91
C LEU A 4 -24.56 -7.59 10.18
N LEU A 5 -24.47 -6.86 9.07
CA LEU A 5 -25.64 -6.49 8.28
C LEU A 5 -26.40 -7.71 7.75
N GLN A 6 -25.72 -8.80 7.43
CA GLN A 6 -26.38 -10.05 6.98
C GLN A 6 -27.39 -10.63 8.00
N TYR A 7 -27.27 -10.25 9.27
CA TYR A 7 -28.18 -10.69 10.34
C TYR A 7 -29.22 -9.65 10.73
N LEU A 8 -29.11 -8.42 10.20
CA LEU A 8 -29.93 -7.28 10.60
C LEU A 8 -30.90 -6.82 9.52
N VAL A 9 -30.54 -7.04 8.25
CA VAL A 9 -31.32 -6.56 7.10
C VAL A 9 -31.41 -7.63 6.02
N GLU A 10 -32.55 -7.65 5.31
CA GLU A 10 -32.66 -8.45 4.10
C GLU A 10 -31.90 -7.78 2.94
N PRO A 11 -31.41 -8.53 1.94
CA PRO A 11 -30.70 -7.95 0.79
C PRO A 11 -31.51 -6.86 0.05
N ALA A 12 -32.82 -6.95 0.06
CA ALA A 12 -33.73 -5.99 -0.59
C ALA A 12 -33.86 -4.66 0.17
N ASP A 13 -33.49 -4.62 1.45
CA ASP A 13 -33.61 -3.42 2.29
C ASP A 13 -32.35 -2.52 2.19
N LEU A 14 -31.27 -3.04 1.61
CA LEU A 14 -30.04 -2.29 1.42
C LEU A 14 -30.09 -1.57 0.06
N LEU A 15 -29.85 -0.26 0.07
CA LEU A 15 -29.79 0.50 -1.18
C LEU A 15 -28.57 0.05 -2.03
N ARG A 16 -28.74 0.10 -3.34
CA ARG A 16 -27.69 -0.31 -4.30
C ARG A 16 -26.39 0.46 -4.09
N GLU A 17 -26.48 1.75 -3.82
CA GLU A 17 -25.34 2.64 -3.57
C GLU A 17 -24.63 2.28 -2.26
N GLU A 18 -25.38 1.93 -1.21
CA GLU A 18 -24.85 1.49 0.07
C GLU A 18 -24.13 0.14 -0.07
N ALA A 19 -24.75 -0.81 -0.76
CA ALA A 19 -24.15 -2.09 -1.08
C ALA A 19 -22.86 -1.92 -1.91
N GLY A 20 -22.87 -1.01 -2.87
CA GLY A 20 -21.70 -0.65 -3.68
C GLY A 20 -20.57 -0.05 -2.85
N ALA A 21 -20.88 0.89 -1.97
CA ALA A 21 -19.88 1.52 -1.09
C ALA A 21 -19.25 0.52 -0.11
N LEU A 22 -20.05 -0.37 0.48
CA LEU A 22 -19.56 -1.44 1.36
C LEU A 22 -18.68 -2.43 0.60
N LEU A 23 -19.05 -2.80 -0.63
CA LEU A 23 -18.23 -3.67 -1.46
C LEU A 23 -16.91 -2.99 -1.85
N ALA A 24 -16.94 -1.70 -2.18
CA ALA A 24 -15.73 -0.91 -2.43
C ALA A 24 -14.80 -0.91 -1.21
N GLY A 25 -15.35 -0.76 0.00
CA GLY A 25 -14.58 -0.86 1.24
C GLY A 25 -13.89 -2.22 1.42
N ILE A 26 -14.61 -3.33 1.12
CA ILE A 26 -14.02 -4.68 1.14
C ILE A 26 -12.88 -4.79 0.11
N VAL A 27 -13.12 -4.35 -1.13
CA VAL A 27 -12.12 -4.39 -2.22
C VAL A 27 -10.87 -3.62 -1.83
N LEU A 28 -11.02 -2.43 -1.23
CA LEU A 28 -9.90 -1.59 -0.79
C LEU A 28 -9.10 -2.24 0.34
N ASP A 29 -9.75 -2.68 1.41
CA ASP A 29 -9.08 -3.25 2.59
C ASP A 29 -8.40 -4.58 2.29
N THR A 30 -8.97 -5.36 1.38
CA THR A 30 -8.42 -6.66 0.97
C THR A 30 -7.47 -6.58 -0.22
N LYS A 31 -7.16 -5.40 -0.72
CA LYS A 31 -6.40 -5.17 -1.96
C LYS A 31 -6.89 -6.10 -3.08
N HIS A 32 -8.13 -5.92 -3.48
CA HIS A 32 -8.80 -6.74 -4.50
C HIS A 32 -8.81 -8.25 -4.16
N PHE A 33 -9.16 -8.58 -2.92
CA PHE A 33 -9.24 -9.95 -2.39
C PHE A 33 -7.90 -10.71 -2.39
N THR A 34 -6.77 -10.00 -2.40
CA THR A 34 -5.43 -10.62 -2.35
C THR A 34 -4.87 -10.70 -0.94
N GLN A 35 -5.33 -9.84 -0.02
CA GLN A 35 -4.85 -9.77 1.36
C GLN A 35 -6.01 -9.79 2.36
N ARG A 36 -5.76 -10.29 3.59
CA ARG A 36 -6.73 -10.32 4.70
C ARG A 36 -8.09 -10.92 4.30
N THR A 37 -8.07 -11.92 3.43
CA THR A 37 -9.26 -12.51 2.82
C THR A 37 -9.48 -13.93 3.33
N GLY A 38 -10.68 -14.21 3.79
CA GLY A 38 -11.14 -15.54 4.19
C GLY A 38 -12.52 -15.85 3.62
N GLY A 39 -13.08 -17.05 3.89
CA GLY A 39 -14.40 -17.46 3.41
C GLY A 39 -15.49 -16.42 3.74
N ARG A 40 -15.48 -15.89 4.97
CA ARG A 40 -16.44 -14.86 5.42
C ARG A 40 -16.36 -13.56 4.62
N THR A 41 -15.20 -13.19 4.09
CA THR A 41 -15.04 -12.01 3.21
C THR A 41 -15.78 -12.23 1.89
N PHE A 42 -15.67 -13.41 1.30
CA PHE A 42 -16.39 -13.74 0.06
C PHE A 42 -17.90 -13.86 0.30
N GLU A 43 -18.33 -14.41 1.44
CA GLU A 43 -19.76 -14.45 1.81
C GLU A 43 -20.34 -13.05 1.96
N ALA A 44 -19.62 -12.13 2.62
CA ALA A 44 -20.00 -10.73 2.73
C ALA A 44 -20.08 -10.05 1.35
N ALA A 45 -19.11 -10.27 0.46
CA ALA A 45 -19.14 -9.74 -0.89
C ALA A 45 -20.30 -10.32 -1.71
N ALA A 46 -20.61 -11.61 -1.57
CA ALA A 46 -21.76 -12.26 -2.21
C ALA A 46 -23.09 -11.71 -1.70
N PHE A 47 -23.22 -11.41 -0.41
CA PHE A 47 -24.39 -10.73 0.15
C PHE A 47 -24.59 -9.37 -0.51
N LEU A 48 -23.54 -8.53 -0.58
CA LEU A 48 -23.62 -7.20 -1.20
C LEU A 48 -23.98 -7.28 -2.70
N ARG A 49 -23.49 -8.29 -3.41
CA ARG A 49 -23.88 -8.53 -4.81
C ARG A 49 -25.38 -8.84 -4.93
N ARG A 50 -25.93 -9.66 -4.03
CA ARG A 50 -27.38 -9.93 -3.98
C ARG A 50 -28.19 -8.69 -3.60
N SER A 51 -27.61 -7.79 -2.79
CA SER A 51 -28.21 -6.49 -2.43
C SER A 51 -28.09 -5.44 -3.55
N GLY A 52 -27.58 -5.80 -4.73
CA GLY A 52 -27.56 -4.92 -5.91
C GLY A 52 -26.23 -4.21 -6.19
N ALA A 53 -25.16 -4.43 -5.38
CA ALA A 53 -23.85 -3.85 -5.69
C ALA A 53 -23.37 -4.28 -7.07
N ASP A 54 -22.93 -3.33 -7.89
CA ASP A 54 -22.36 -3.59 -9.21
C ASP A 54 -20.83 -3.51 -9.16
N THR A 55 -20.17 -4.62 -9.51
CA THR A 55 -18.71 -4.69 -9.47
C THR A 55 -18.04 -3.77 -10.49
N ALA A 56 -18.69 -3.48 -11.62
CA ALA A 56 -18.15 -2.54 -12.60
C ALA A 56 -18.23 -1.09 -12.08
N GLU A 57 -19.30 -0.72 -11.38
CA GLU A 57 -19.43 0.58 -10.71
C GLU A 57 -18.39 0.71 -9.59
N VAL A 58 -18.22 -0.34 -8.78
CA VAL A 58 -17.17 -0.37 -7.75
C VAL A 58 -15.78 -0.21 -8.35
N GLN A 59 -15.49 -0.89 -9.47
CA GLN A 59 -14.21 -0.74 -10.16
C GLN A 59 -13.94 0.69 -10.65
N ARG A 60 -14.97 1.42 -11.08
CA ARG A 60 -14.83 2.82 -11.50
C ARG A 60 -14.37 3.74 -10.37
N LEU A 61 -14.70 3.43 -9.10
CA LEU A 61 -14.24 4.20 -7.95
C LEU A 61 -12.72 4.13 -7.73
N PHE A 62 -12.07 3.12 -8.33
CA PHE A 62 -10.60 2.92 -8.25
C PHE A 62 -9.85 3.31 -9.52
N GLN A 63 -10.52 4.01 -10.46
CA GLN A 63 -9.84 4.54 -11.63
C GLN A 63 -8.87 5.65 -11.21
N ASN A 64 -7.65 5.59 -11.74
CA ASN A 64 -6.63 6.60 -11.50
C ASN A 64 -6.54 7.56 -12.67
N ASP A 65 -6.16 8.80 -12.43
CA ASP A 65 -5.79 9.73 -13.47
C ASP A 65 -4.50 9.29 -14.18
N LEU A 66 -4.39 9.59 -15.46
CA LEU A 66 -3.18 9.26 -16.25
C LEU A 66 -1.92 9.86 -15.63
N LYS A 67 -2.02 11.08 -15.09
CA LYS A 67 -0.90 11.77 -14.43
C LYS A 67 -0.40 10.98 -13.23
N ASP A 68 -1.32 10.50 -12.38
CA ASP A 68 -0.99 9.73 -11.17
C ASP A 68 -0.36 8.39 -11.54
N MET A 69 -0.87 7.75 -12.61
CA MET A 69 -0.27 6.53 -13.16
C MET A 69 1.17 6.78 -13.65
N VAL A 70 1.40 7.85 -14.40
CA VAL A 70 2.74 8.20 -14.90
C VAL A 70 3.69 8.43 -13.72
N THR A 71 3.29 9.23 -12.72
CA THR A 71 4.10 9.48 -11.52
C THR A 71 4.43 8.16 -10.78
N LYS A 72 3.43 7.31 -10.58
CA LYS A 72 3.64 5.99 -9.93
C LYS A 72 4.65 5.13 -10.70
N TYR A 73 4.52 5.02 -12.02
CA TYR A 73 5.46 4.22 -12.82
C TYR A 73 6.84 4.85 -12.95
N ASP A 74 6.95 6.17 -12.90
CA ASP A 74 8.25 6.85 -12.82
C ASP A 74 9.00 6.51 -11.52
N ILE A 75 8.29 6.36 -10.42
CA ILE A 75 8.86 5.86 -9.15
C ILE A 75 9.29 4.40 -9.31
N ILE A 76 8.41 3.54 -9.83
CA ILE A 76 8.67 2.10 -9.95
C ILE A 76 9.88 1.79 -10.83
N ARG A 77 10.03 2.47 -11.96
CA ARG A 77 11.16 2.22 -12.90
C ARG A 77 12.54 2.60 -12.35
N ARG A 78 12.59 3.38 -11.25
CA ARG A 78 13.83 3.74 -10.55
C ARG A 78 14.22 2.72 -9.49
N ALA A 79 13.36 1.73 -9.23
CA ALA A 79 13.61 0.76 -8.18
C ALA A 79 14.82 -0.12 -8.50
N GLU A 80 15.68 -0.24 -7.53
CA GLU A 80 16.83 -1.14 -7.53
C GLU A 80 16.60 -2.28 -6.55
N MET A 81 17.08 -3.47 -6.90
CA MET A 81 16.97 -4.63 -6.02
C MET A 81 18.15 -4.66 -5.03
N TYR A 82 17.81 -4.74 -3.75
CA TYR A 82 18.75 -4.92 -2.67
C TYR A 82 18.61 -6.33 -2.06
N ARG A 83 19.72 -7.03 -1.84
CA ARG A 83 19.76 -8.44 -1.38
C ARG A 83 18.90 -9.43 -2.19
N GLY A 84 18.42 -9.03 -3.38
CA GLY A 84 17.62 -9.86 -4.27
C GLY A 84 16.11 -9.96 -3.94
N ASN A 85 15.67 -9.45 -2.79
CA ASN A 85 14.28 -9.53 -2.34
C ASN A 85 13.71 -8.23 -1.78
N ILE A 86 14.45 -7.14 -1.81
CA ILE A 86 14.02 -5.82 -1.38
C ILE A 86 14.11 -4.85 -2.57
N ALA A 87 13.03 -4.16 -2.87
CA ALA A 87 13.01 -3.11 -3.89
C ALA A 87 13.13 -1.74 -3.22
N ILE A 88 14.12 -0.94 -3.62
CA ILE A 88 14.32 0.43 -3.11
C ILE A 88 14.26 1.38 -4.27
N SER A 89 13.35 2.35 -4.23
CA SER A 89 13.24 3.45 -5.19
C SER A 89 13.56 4.77 -4.53
N VAL A 90 14.38 5.58 -5.18
CA VAL A 90 14.75 6.93 -4.73
C VAL A 90 14.31 7.94 -5.77
N VAL A 91 13.61 8.99 -5.33
CA VAL A 91 13.15 10.08 -6.18
C VAL A 91 13.56 11.42 -5.55
N ASP A 92 14.45 12.12 -6.21
CA ASP A 92 14.95 13.42 -5.76
C ASP A 92 14.17 14.58 -6.39
N GLU A 93 13.51 14.34 -7.54
CA GLU A 93 12.72 15.37 -8.20
C GLU A 93 11.42 15.66 -7.45
N PRO A 94 11.00 16.93 -7.45
CA PRO A 94 9.74 17.34 -6.81
C PRO A 94 8.52 16.79 -7.57
N GLY A 95 7.42 16.60 -6.86
CA GLY A 95 6.13 16.21 -7.46
C GLY A 95 5.62 14.83 -7.05
N VAL A 96 6.37 14.10 -6.26
CA VAL A 96 5.88 12.87 -5.63
C VAL A 96 5.09 13.24 -4.38
N ASP A 97 3.86 12.80 -4.32
CA ASP A 97 3.04 12.90 -3.11
C ASP A 97 3.01 11.56 -2.33
N ARG A 98 2.43 11.61 -1.15
CA ARG A 98 2.32 10.44 -0.26
C ARG A 98 1.52 9.29 -0.87
N ILE A 99 0.51 9.60 -1.67
CA ILE A 99 -0.40 8.62 -2.27
C ILE A 99 0.35 7.88 -3.38
N ALA A 100 0.99 8.61 -4.29
CA ALA A 100 1.79 8.03 -5.37
C ALA A 100 2.94 7.16 -4.83
N ALA A 101 3.66 7.63 -3.80
CA ALA A 101 4.73 6.87 -3.16
C ALA A 101 4.22 5.59 -2.49
N ALA A 102 3.08 5.67 -1.77
CA ALA A 102 2.47 4.50 -1.15
C ALA A 102 1.99 3.47 -2.17
N GLN A 103 1.33 3.94 -3.25
CA GLN A 103 0.88 3.07 -4.35
C GLN A 103 2.05 2.43 -5.11
N ALA A 104 3.15 3.18 -5.33
CA ALA A 104 4.35 2.63 -5.95
C ALA A 104 5.00 1.55 -5.06
N ALA A 105 5.06 1.78 -3.75
CA ALA A 105 5.56 0.78 -2.81
C ALA A 105 4.70 -0.49 -2.80
N ASP A 106 3.37 -0.36 -2.85
CA ASP A 106 2.46 -1.49 -2.98
C ASP A 106 2.64 -2.24 -4.31
N GLU A 107 2.81 -1.51 -5.43
CA GLU A 107 3.02 -2.10 -6.75
C GLU A 107 4.34 -2.87 -6.85
N LEU A 108 5.42 -2.35 -6.26
CA LEU A 108 6.71 -3.02 -6.21
C LEU A 108 6.65 -4.40 -5.53
N LEU A 109 5.72 -4.62 -4.58
CA LEU A 109 5.50 -5.93 -3.98
C LEU A 109 4.87 -6.95 -4.94
N THR A 110 4.31 -6.51 -6.07
CA THR A 110 3.78 -7.42 -7.09
C THR A 110 4.88 -8.05 -7.95
N LEU A 111 6.10 -7.51 -7.91
CA LEU A 111 7.24 -8.03 -8.64
C LEU A 111 7.70 -9.36 -8.06
N LYS A 112 7.98 -10.32 -8.93
CA LYS A 112 8.43 -11.66 -8.54
C LYS A 112 9.71 -11.58 -7.69
N GLY A 113 9.65 -12.16 -6.50
CA GLY A 113 10.79 -12.26 -5.58
C GLY A 113 10.91 -11.07 -4.61
N VAL A 114 10.12 -10.00 -4.77
CA VAL A 114 10.13 -8.88 -3.83
C VAL A 114 9.31 -9.22 -2.60
N GLN A 115 9.92 -9.10 -1.43
CA GLN A 115 9.30 -9.31 -0.11
C GLN A 115 9.07 -8.01 0.66
N ALA A 116 9.88 -6.99 0.39
CA ALA A 116 9.69 -5.64 0.93
C ALA A 116 10.06 -4.59 -0.11
N SER A 117 9.43 -3.43 -0.01
CA SER A 117 9.66 -2.28 -0.86
C SER A 117 9.77 -1.00 -0.04
N PHE A 118 10.68 -0.13 -0.47
CA PHE A 118 10.91 1.19 0.12
C PHE A 118 10.91 2.23 -0.99
N VAL A 119 10.12 3.28 -0.82
CA VAL A 119 10.12 4.46 -1.69
C VAL A 119 10.57 5.65 -0.86
N ILE A 120 11.67 6.27 -1.27
CA ILE A 120 12.30 7.43 -0.63
C ILE A 120 12.14 8.61 -1.57
N TYR A 121 11.60 9.73 -1.10
CA TYR A 121 11.33 10.88 -1.95
C TYR A 121 11.40 12.21 -1.20
N ALA A 122 11.79 13.28 -1.90
CA ALA A 122 11.81 14.63 -1.35
C ALA A 122 10.41 15.25 -1.43
N ALA A 123 9.89 15.71 -0.29
CA ALA A 123 8.65 16.48 -0.22
C ALA A 123 8.58 17.32 1.05
N GLU A 124 7.90 18.45 0.98
CA GLU A 124 7.61 19.32 2.16
C GLU A 124 8.87 19.74 2.95
N GLY A 125 10.00 19.94 2.26
CA GLY A 125 11.26 20.34 2.89
C GLY A 125 11.92 19.24 3.74
N ALA A 126 11.56 17.98 3.49
CA ALA A 126 12.13 16.81 4.15
C ALA A 126 12.21 15.64 3.18
N VAL A 127 12.85 14.57 3.59
CA VAL A 127 12.80 13.28 2.90
C VAL A 127 11.75 12.41 3.57
N LEU A 128 10.82 11.92 2.78
CA LEU A 128 9.76 11.03 3.21
C LEU A 128 10.04 9.60 2.75
N MET A 129 9.54 8.63 3.49
CA MET A 129 9.66 7.21 3.17
C MET A 129 8.29 6.53 3.25
N SER A 130 8.02 5.68 2.27
CA SER A 130 6.92 4.72 2.29
C SER A 130 7.48 3.31 2.19
N ALA A 131 7.11 2.43 3.13
CA ALA A 131 7.57 1.05 3.15
C ALA A 131 6.40 0.07 3.18
N ARG A 132 6.57 -1.05 2.48
CA ARG A 132 5.59 -2.15 2.42
C ARG A 132 6.31 -3.48 2.53
N SER A 133 5.60 -4.50 3.03
CA SER A 133 6.10 -5.87 3.14
C SER A 133 4.98 -6.90 2.96
N LEU A 134 5.35 -8.08 2.49
CA LEU A 134 4.47 -9.24 2.47
C LEU A 134 4.35 -9.93 3.85
N GLY A 135 5.12 -9.49 4.86
CA GLY A 135 5.04 -9.95 6.25
C GLY A 135 6.31 -10.61 6.78
N GLU A 136 7.19 -11.12 5.92
CA GLU A 136 8.44 -11.76 6.35
C GLU A 136 9.48 -10.74 6.85
N ILE A 137 9.49 -9.54 6.26
CA ILE A 137 10.36 -8.43 6.64
C ILE A 137 9.51 -7.41 7.41
N ASN A 138 9.85 -7.14 8.67
CA ASN A 138 9.12 -6.17 9.49
C ASN A 138 9.57 -4.74 9.18
N VAL A 139 8.84 -4.06 8.30
CA VAL A 139 9.17 -2.69 7.89
C VAL A 139 8.97 -1.65 8.99
N GLN A 140 8.17 -1.93 10.03
CA GLN A 140 8.03 -1.05 11.19
C GLN A 140 9.36 -0.92 11.92
N VAL A 141 9.98 -2.03 12.30
CA VAL A 141 11.24 -2.06 13.05
C VAL A 141 12.36 -1.35 12.26
N ILE A 142 12.36 -1.54 10.93
CA ILE A 142 13.34 -0.89 10.05
C ILE A 142 13.15 0.62 10.05
N LEU A 143 11.92 1.11 9.85
CA LEU A 143 11.67 2.55 9.78
C LEU A 143 11.70 3.24 11.16
N GLU A 144 11.42 2.54 12.25
CA GLU A 144 11.60 3.07 13.62
C GLU A 144 13.07 3.44 13.89
N ALA A 145 14.02 2.68 13.36
CA ALA A 145 15.44 3.01 13.45
C ALA A 145 15.83 4.29 12.69
N LEU A 146 14.96 4.75 11.78
CA LEU A 146 15.11 6.00 11.02
C LEU A 146 14.12 7.10 11.48
N GLY A 147 13.53 6.93 12.66
CA GLY A 147 12.57 7.89 13.23
C GLY A 147 11.16 7.82 12.64
N GLY A 148 10.84 6.77 11.91
CA GLY A 148 9.52 6.49 11.36
C GLY A 148 8.67 5.58 12.25
N GLY A 149 7.63 4.97 11.67
CA GLY A 149 6.77 4.03 12.36
C GLY A 149 5.67 3.46 11.46
N GLY A 150 4.84 2.61 12.03
CA GLY A 150 3.76 1.95 11.29
C GLY A 150 3.36 0.62 11.91
N ASN A 151 3.18 -0.39 11.07
CA ASN A 151 3.00 -1.78 11.46
C ASN A 151 3.97 -2.68 10.66
N SER A 152 3.98 -3.98 10.95
CA SER A 152 4.93 -4.94 10.36
C SER A 152 4.92 -4.97 8.81
N THR A 153 3.78 -4.66 8.18
CA THR A 153 3.62 -4.73 6.72
C THR A 153 3.52 -3.36 6.04
N THR A 154 3.32 -2.29 6.81
CA THR A 154 3.14 -0.93 6.30
C THR A 154 3.75 0.07 7.27
N ALA A 155 4.72 0.84 6.81
CA ALA A 155 5.35 1.85 7.61
C ALA A 155 5.68 3.10 6.78
N GLY A 156 5.92 4.20 7.47
CA GLY A 156 6.34 5.46 6.87
C GLY A 156 7.33 6.20 7.77
N GLY A 157 8.10 7.09 7.20
CA GLY A 157 9.09 7.88 7.94
C GLY A 157 9.31 9.25 7.33
N ARG A 158 9.88 10.14 8.14
CA ARG A 158 10.27 11.48 7.73
C ARG A 158 11.64 11.80 8.33
N VAL A 159 12.57 12.20 7.48
CA VAL A 159 13.90 12.66 7.88
C VAL A 159 14.03 14.13 7.47
N GLY A 160 14.25 15.02 8.43
CA GLY A 160 14.52 16.44 8.17
C GLY A 160 15.97 16.67 7.75
N ASP A 161 16.24 17.82 7.13
CA ASP A 161 17.59 18.31 6.79
C ASP A 161 18.51 17.25 6.14
N SER A 162 17.95 16.45 5.22
CA SER A 162 18.67 15.39 4.52
C SER A 162 18.27 15.35 3.03
N ASP A 163 19.06 14.68 2.23
CA ASP A 163 18.73 14.36 0.84
C ASP A 163 18.33 12.89 0.68
N PRO A 164 17.56 12.53 -0.36
CA PRO A 164 17.06 11.19 -0.55
C PRO A 164 18.14 10.11 -0.65
N GLU A 165 19.30 10.39 -1.24
CA GLU A 165 20.39 9.41 -1.35
C GLU A 165 21.08 9.16 -0.01
N SER A 166 21.27 10.19 0.81
CA SER A 166 21.76 10.03 2.19
C SER A 166 20.81 9.17 3.03
N VAL A 167 19.48 9.35 2.90
CA VAL A 167 18.49 8.51 3.58
C VAL A 167 18.51 7.07 3.04
N ARG A 168 18.75 6.88 1.74
CA ARG A 168 18.97 5.54 1.17
C ARG A 168 20.15 4.83 1.81
N GLN A 169 21.26 5.51 1.99
CA GLN A 169 22.46 4.92 2.64
C GLN A 169 22.18 4.56 4.11
N GLN A 170 21.46 5.40 4.84
CA GLN A 170 21.04 5.09 6.21
C GLN A 170 20.11 3.86 6.23
N LEU A 171 19.13 3.78 5.31
CA LEU A 171 18.26 2.62 5.17
C LEU A 171 19.05 1.34 4.91
N ILE A 172 20.04 1.37 4.00
CA ILE A 172 20.89 0.21 3.73
C ILE A 172 21.62 -0.24 4.99
N GLY A 173 22.19 0.67 5.76
CA GLY A 173 22.85 0.33 7.03
C GLY A 173 21.89 -0.30 8.05
N VAL A 174 20.65 0.19 8.14
CA VAL A 174 19.62 -0.40 9.00
C VAL A 174 19.19 -1.79 8.51
N LEU A 175 19.05 -1.97 7.19
CA LEU A 175 18.74 -3.27 6.61
C LEU A 175 19.86 -4.29 6.86
N ASP A 176 21.12 -3.89 6.72
CA ASP A 176 22.26 -4.76 7.02
C ASP A 176 22.23 -5.22 8.48
N ALA A 177 22.05 -4.29 9.41
CA ALA A 177 21.94 -4.60 10.84
C ALA A 177 20.70 -5.44 11.19
N TYR A 178 19.61 -5.31 10.42
CA TYR A 178 18.39 -6.11 10.59
C TYR A 178 18.59 -7.57 10.23
N PHE A 179 19.37 -7.86 9.18
CA PHE A 179 19.64 -9.22 8.68
C PHE A 179 20.84 -9.90 9.31
N GLU A 180 21.68 -9.17 10.07
CA GLU A 180 22.80 -9.73 10.81
C GLU A 180 22.39 -10.31 12.19
N LYS A 181 21.14 -10.09 12.60
CA LYS A 181 20.56 -10.65 13.83
C LYS A 181 19.99 -12.05 13.61
#